data_082fab5ed929a72ff8c27873570b3ec7
#
_entry.id   082fab5ed929a72ff8c27873570b3ec7
#
_cell.length_a   1.000
_cell.length_b   1.000
_cell.length_c   1.000
_cell.angle_alpha   90.00
_cell.angle_beta   90.00
_cell.angle_gamma   90.00
#
_symmetry.space_group_name_H-M   'P 1'
#
loop_
_entity.id
_entity.type
_entity.pdbx_description
1 polymer ?
#
loop_
_entity_poly.entity_id
_entity_poly.type
_entity_poly.pdbx_seq_one_letter_code
_entity_poly.pdbx_strand_id
1 'polypeptide(L)'
;MSADLTWLLIKNNNSFLIKRSGVQFSKEAGNLLNLNTFKFSGIANKKTIDIAAAASGRGVVVSTPKTKVTLTKGIRKSARSVAGLTRAGYRADLRQAALARVAAVLATQKPVKVAAKKASKGVRANKN
;
A
#
# COMPACT_ATOMS: atom_id res chain seq x y z
N MET A 1 23.98 13.49 5.72
CA MET A 1 22.87 14.38 5.40
C MET A 1 21.69 14.06 6.32
N SER A 2 21.03 15.06 6.88
CA SER A 2 19.85 14.85 7.72
C SER A 2 18.62 14.49 6.87
N ALA A 3 17.65 13.78 7.46
CA ALA A 3 16.40 13.45 6.77
C ALA A 3 15.61 14.71 6.35
N ASP A 4 15.64 15.73 7.21
CA ASP A 4 14.95 17.00 6.96
C ASP A 4 15.56 17.74 5.77
N LEU A 5 16.88 17.81 5.68
CA LEU A 5 17.57 18.41 4.54
C LEU A 5 17.26 17.66 3.25
N THR A 6 17.34 16.32 3.28
CA THR A 6 16.97 15.49 2.13
C THR A 6 15.55 15.78 1.68
N TRP A 7 14.60 15.86 2.62
CA TRP A 7 13.21 16.18 2.31
C TRP A 7 13.04 17.55 1.67
N LEU A 8 13.69 18.58 2.21
CA LEU A 8 13.63 19.94 1.64
C LEU A 8 14.11 19.99 0.19
N LEU A 9 15.12 19.19 -0.15
CA LEU A 9 15.65 19.12 -1.51
C LEU A 9 14.68 18.39 -2.48
N ILE A 10 14.03 17.30 -2.04
CA ILE A 10 13.25 16.45 -2.93
C ILE A 10 11.75 16.76 -2.95
N LYS A 11 11.21 17.46 -1.95
CA LYS A 11 9.76 17.65 -1.78
C LYS A 11 9.03 18.24 -3.00
N ASN A 12 9.68 19.16 -3.70
CA ASN A 12 9.08 19.89 -4.82
C ASN A 12 9.54 19.39 -6.19
N ASN A 13 10.65 18.69 -6.25
CA ASN A 13 11.27 18.26 -7.50
C ASN A 13 11.98 16.92 -7.32
N ASN A 14 11.32 15.84 -7.70
CA ASN A 14 11.94 14.52 -7.86
C ASN A 14 11.25 13.76 -9.00
N SER A 15 11.93 12.74 -9.54
CA SER A 15 11.44 11.95 -10.67
C SER A 15 10.19 11.13 -10.37
N PHE A 16 9.89 10.87 -9.10
CA PHE A 16 8.74 10.08 -8.67
C PHE A 16 7.50 10.92 -8.38
N LEU A 17 7.63 12.24 -8.42
CA LEU A 17 6.56 13.17 -8.08
C LEU A 17 5.50 13.22 -9.18
N ILE A 18 4.22 13.08 -8.78
CA ILE A 18 3.06 13.17 -9.65
C ILE A 18 2.12 14.22 -9.09
N LYS A 19 1.85 15.27 -9.90
CA LYS A 19 0.89 16.32 -9.54
C LYS A 19 -0.38 16.15 -10.38
N ARG A 20 -1.52 15.99 -9.72
CA ARG A 20 -2.83 15.91 -10.39
C ARG A 20 -3.89 16.59 -9.55
N SER A 21 -4.71 17.44 -10.18
CA SER A 21 -5.87 18.10 -9.54
C SER A 21 -5.54 18.71 -8.17
N GLY A 22 -4.42 19.41 -8.05
CA GLY A 22 -3.99 20.05 -6.80
C GLY A 22 -3.41 19.11 -5.73
N VAL A 23 -3.40 17.80 -5.99
CA VAL A 23 -2.83 16.79 -5.07
C VAL A 23 -1.49 16.30 -5.60
N GLN A 24 -0.53 16.09 -4.68
CA GLN A 24 0.79 15.57 -5.00
C GLN A 24 0.93 14.14 -4.51
N PHE A 25 1.24 13.24 -5.44
CA PHE A 25 1.51 11.83 -5.18
C PHE A 25 2.98 11.50 -5.45
N SER A 26 3.47 10.40 -4.91
CA SER A 26 4.81 9.90 -5.16
C SER A 26 4.78 8.42 -5.50
N LYS A 27 5.56 8.01 -6.51
CA LYS A 27 5.76 6.59 -6.90
C LYS A 27 7.00 5.96 -6.28
N GLU A 28 7.63 6.61 -5.33
CA GLU A 28 8.86 6.13 -4.72
C GLU A 28 8.66 4.80 -3.96
N ALA A 29 9.68 3.97 -3.94
CA ALA A 29 9.70 2.77 -3.12
C ALA A 29 9.70 3.13 -1.63
N GLY A 30 9.03 2.33 -0.81
CA GLY A 30 8.92 2.57 0.63
C GLY A 30 7.87 3.62 1.02
N ASN A 31 7.04 4.07 0.09
CA ASN A 31 5.91 4.96 0.35
C ASN A 31 4.61 4.16 0.38
N LEU A 32 4.04 3.97 1.57
CA LEU A 32 2.86 3.11 1.78
C LEU A 32 1.56 3.67 1.20
N LEU A 33 1.40 4.98 1.19
CA LEU A 33 0.19 5.65 0.69
C LEU A 33 0.38 6.34 -0.67
N ASN A 34 1.58 6.31 -1.21
CA ASN A 34 1.96 7.04 -2.43
C ASN A 34 1.72 8.56 -2.34
N LEU A 35 1.75 9.12 -1.13
CA LEU A 35 1.59 10.56 -0.89
C LEU A 35 2.94 11.26 -0.77
N ASN A 36 3.05 12.44 -1.38
CA ASN A 36 4.25 13.26 -1.27
C ASN A 36 4.28 14.01 0.06
N THR A 37 4.68 13.32 1.13
CA THR A 37 4.83 13.87 2.47
C THR A 37 6.09 13.36 3.14
N PHE A 38 6.68 14.13 4.04
CA PHE A 38 7.88 13.71 4.77
C PHE A 38 7.69 12.39 5.53
N LYS A 39 6.53 12.21 6.17
CA LYS A 39 6.20 11.01 6.93
C LYS A 39 6.25 9.74 6.09
N PHE A 40 5.72 9.79 4.88
CA PHE A 40 5.62 8.62 3.98
C PHE A 40 6.78 8.52 2.98
N SER A 41 7.66 9.50 2.91
CA SER A 41 8.78 9.47 1.98
C SER A 41 9.71 8.29 2.26
N GLY A 42 9.91 7.46 1.24
CA GLY A 42 10.86 6.35 1.28
C GLY A 42 12.30 6.77 1.02
N ILE A 43 12.51 7.96 0.47
CA ILE A 43 13.85 8.49 0.17
C ILE A 43 14.40 9.29 1.36
N ALA A 44 13.59 10.16 1.95
CA ALA A 44 14.02 11.02 3.05
C ALA A 44 14.24 10.25 4.35
N ASN A 45 13.45 9.20 4.60
CA ASN A 45 13.52 8.43 5.83
C ASN A 45 14.47 7.24 5.71
N LYS A 46 15.35 7.06 6.70
CA LYS A 46 16.27 5.91 6.79
C LYS A 46 15.55 4.60 7.13
N LYS A 47 14.49 4.67 7.94
CA LYS A 47 13.66 3.51 8.32
C LYS A 47 12.39 3.52 7.49
N THR A 48 12.29 2.64 6.52
CA THR A 48 11.13 2.53 5.63
C THR A 48 10.50 1.15 5.72
N ILE A 49 9.22 1.07 5.39
CA ILE A 49 8.49 -0.18 5.21
C ILE A 49 7.87 -0.11 3.81
N ASP A 50 8.20 -1.08 2.98
CA ASP A 50 7.58 -1.24 1.67
C ASP A 50 6.74 -2.51 1.64
N ILE A 51 5.58 -2.44 1.01
CA ILE A 51 4.64 -3.54 0.91
C ILE A 51 4.17 -3.65 -0.53
N ALA A 52 4.60 -4.70 -1.19
CA ALA A 52 4.29 -4.98 -2.58
C ALA A 52 3.63 -6.35 -2.76
N ALA A 53 3.00 -6.57 -3.90
CA ALA A 53 2.50 -7.88 -4.28
C ALA A 53 3.67 -8.85 -4.50
N ALA A 54 3.51 -10.10 -4.09
CA ALA A 54 4.50 -11.13 -4.39
C ALA A 54 4.50 -11.48 -5.88
N ALA A 55 5.68 -11.71 -6.45
CA ALA A 55 5.84 -12.08 -7.86
C ALA A 55 5.10 -13.37 -8.24
N SER A 56 4.86 -14.26 -7.28
CA SER A 56 4.07 -15.49 -7.45
C SER A 56 2.56 -15.25 -7.66
N GLY A 57 2.11 -14.01 -7.70
CA GLY A 57 0.69 -13.65 -7.82
C GLY A 57 -0.14 -13.88 -6.56
N ARG A 58 0.44 -14.45 -5.50
CA ARG A 58 -0.23 -14.72 -4.23
C ARG A 58 0.64 -14.31 -3.05
N GLY A 59 0.09 -13.43 -2.20
CA GLY A 59 0.76 -12.97 -0.98
C GLY A 59 1.40 -11.60 -1.14
N VAL A 60 2.06 -11.16 -0.10
CA VAL A 60 2.66 -9.84 0.05
C VAL A 60 4.13 -9.96 0.40
N VAL A 61 4.94 -9.15 -0.22
CA VAL A 61 6.34 -8.97 0.17
C VAL A 61 6.45 -7.74 1.03
N VAL A 62 6.94 -7.91 2.23
CA VAL A 62 7.26 -6.81 3.15
C VAL A 62 8.75 -6.60 3.14
N SER A 63 9.18 -5.44 2.73
CA SER A 63 10.59 -5.05 2.64
C SER A 63 10.90 -3.94 3.63
N THR A 64 11.97 -4.11 4.35
CA THR A 64 12.63 -3.05 5.13
C THR A 64 14.05 -2.88 4.60
N PRO A 65 14.78 -1.83 4.93
CA PRO A 65 16.17 -1.67 4.46
C PRO A 65 17.09 -2.85 4.81
N LYS A 66 16.75 -3.63 5.83
CA LYS A 66 17.57 -4.76 6.29
C LYS A 66 17.03 -6.13 5.91
N THR A 67 15.71 -6.26 5.77
CA THR A 67 15.06 -7.56 5.60
C THR A 67 13.95 -7.51 4.55
N LYS A 68 13.77 -8.63 3.86
CA LYS A 68 12.69 -8.84 2.90
C LYS A 68 12.00 -10.16 3.23
N VAL A 69 10.71 -10.13 3.52
CA VAL A 69 9.92 -11.29 3.93
C VAL A 69 8.68 -11.42 3.06
N THR A 70 8.43 -12.63 2.54
CA THR A 70 7.22 -12.93 1.77
C THR A 70 6.17 -13.58 2.68
N LEU A 71 4.99 -12.99 2.74
CA LEU A 71 3.85 -13.45 3.51
C LEU A 71 2.79 -14.02 2.56
N THR A 72 2.65 -15.34 2.51
CA THR A 72 1.69 -16.04 1.64
C THR A 72 0.36 -16.36 2.33
N LYS A 73 0.23 -16.01 3.61
CA LYS A 73 -0.95 -16.29 4.43
C LYS A 73 -2.10 -15.32 4.12
N GLY A 74 -3.30 -15.64 4.61
CA GLY A 74 -4.49 -14.79 4.48
C GLY A 74 -4.33 -13.42 5.15
N ILE A 75 -5.22 -12.47 4.79
CA ILE A 75 -5.17 -11.05 5.21
C ILE A 75 -4.92 -10.90 6.72
N ARG A 76 -5.69 -11.60 7.56
CA ARG A 76 -5.61 -11.46 9.02
C ARG A 76 -4.24 -11.88 9.59
N LYS A 77 -3.69 -13.00 9.11
CA LYS A 77 -2.37 -13.48 9.56
C LYS A 77 -1.23 -12.59 9.04
N SER A 78 -1.30 -12.16 7.77
CA SER A 78 -0.33 -11.23 7.19
C SER A 78 -0.36 -9.86 7.89
N ALA A 79 -1.54 -9.33 8.15
CA ALA A 79 -1.71 -8.09 8.91
C ALA A 79 -1.12 -8.19 10.32
N ARG A 80 -1.33 -9.32 11.04
CA ARG A 80 -0.73 -9.54 12.36
C ARG A 80 0.81 -9.54 12.31
N SER A 81 1.41 -10.16 11.31
CA SER A 81 2.87 -10.16 11.12
C SER A 81 3.41 -8.75 10.90
N VAL A 82 2.76 -7.96 10.05
CA VAL A 82 3.14 -6.55 9.79
C VAL A 82 2.90 -5.67 11.02
N ALA A 83 1.80 -5.89 11.75
CA ALA A 83 1.55 -5.19 13.01
C ALA A 83 2.62 -5.48 14.07
N GLY A 84 3.13 -6.72 14.12
CA GLY A 84 4.24 -7.11 14.97
C GLY A 84 5.53 -6.36 14.64
N LEU A 85 5.86 -6.24 13.35
CA LEU A 85 7.02 -5.50 12.87
C LEU A 85 6.97 -4.03 13.31
N THR A 86 5.82 -3.37 13.13
CA THR A 86 5.64 -1.96 13.50
C THR A 86 5.56 -1.75 15.01
N ARG A 87 5.00 -2.71 15.76
CA ARG A 87 4.86 -2.64 17.22
C ARG A 87 6.20 -2.70 17.96
N ALA A 88 7.19 -3.38 17.41
CA ALA A 88 8.53 -3.53 18.00
C ALA A 88 9.39 -2.25 17.97
N GLY A 89 8.76 -1.07 17.82
CA GLY A 89 9.46 0.23 17.81
C GLY A 89 10.05 0.62 16.46
N TYR A 90 9.71 -0.13 15.40
CA TYR A 90 10.09 0.22 14.05
C TYR A 90 8.95 0.98 13.36
N ARG A 91 9.00 2.31 13.33
CA ARG A 91 8.02 3.15 12.65
C ARG A 91 6.57 2.85 13.04
N ALA A 92 6.25 2.95 14.32
CA ALA A 92 4.89 2.77 14.83
C ALA A 92 3.87 3.74 14.21
N ASP A 93 4.33 4.89 13.75
CA ASP A 93 3.55 5.90 13.02
C ASP A 93 2.99 5.40 11.69
N LEU A 94 3.64 4.42 11.06
CA LEU A 94 3.21 3.82 9.78
C LEU A 94 2.30 2.60 9.93
N ARG A 95 1.98 2.19 11.15
CA ARG A 95 1.22 0.96 11.41
C ARG A 95 -0.11 0.90 10.65
N GLN A 96 -0.92 1.94 10.75
CA GLN A 96 -2.23 1.96 10.07
C GLN A 96 -2.09 1.92 8.55
N ALA A 97 -1.16 2.69 8.00
CA ALA A 97 -0.88 2.71 6.57
C ALA A 97 -0.37 1.34 6.07
N ALA A 98 0.48 0.68 6.84
CA ALA A 98 0.99 -0.64 6.50
C ALA A 98 -0.12 -1.70 6.50
N LEU A 99 -1.00 -1.70 7.50
CA LEU A 99 -2.15 -2.62 7.55
C LEU A 99 -3.12 -2.40 6.39
N ALA A 100 -3.42 -1.14 6.08
CA ALA A 100 -4.26 -0.78 4.93
C ALA A 100 -3.64 -1.24 3.60
N ARG A 101 -2.33 -1.06 3.41
CA ARG A 101 -1.61 -1.50 2.22
C ARG A 101 -1.65 -3.02 2.05
N VAL A 102 -1.42 -3.79 3.13
CA VAL A 102 -1.54 -5.26 3.11
C VAL A 102 -2.94 -5.69 2.66
N ALA A 103 -3.97 -5.09 3.25
CA ALA A 103 -5.35 -5.42 2.90
C ALA A 103 -5.67 -5.11 1.44
N ALA A 104 -5.24 -3.95 0.94
CA ALA A 104 -5.44 -3.53 -0.44
C ALA A 104 -4.74 -4.48 -1.43
N VAL A 105 -3.45 -4.80 -1.20
CA VAL A 105 -2.70 -5.70 -2.08
C VAL A 105 -3.31 -7.09 -2.11
N LEU A 106 -3.69 -7.66 -0.97
CA LEU A 106 -4.31 -8.98 -0.93
C LEU A 106 -5.74 -8.99 -1.50
N ALA A 107 -6.46 -7.86 -1.44
CA ALA A 107 -7.78 -7.73 -2.05
C ALA A 107 -7.69 -7.76 -3.58
N THR A 108 -6.70 -7.09 -4.17
CA THR A 108 -6.50 -7.09 -5.63
C THR A 108 -6.13 -8.45 -6.21
N GLN A 109 -5.55 -9.34 -5.39
CA GLN A 109 -5.19 -10.70 -5.80
C GLN A 109 -6.37 -11.68 -5.81
N LYS A 110 -7.50 -11.30 -5.25
CA LYS A 110 -8.70 -12.16 -5.26
C LYS A 110 -9.42 -12.04 -6.59
N PRO A 111 -9.94 -13.18 -7.13
CA PRO A 111 -10.78 -13.14 -8.33
C PRO A 111 -12.04 -12.31 -8.05
N VAL A 112 -12.38 -11.46 -9.01
CA VAL A 112 -13.61 -10.66 -8.95
C VAL A 112 -14.80 -11.60 -9.13
N LYS A 113 -15.66 -11.69 -8.11
CA LYS A 113 -16.93 -12.42 -8.24
C LYS A 113 -17.90 -11.53 -9.01
N VAL A 114 -18.18 -11.90 -10.25
CA VAL A 114 -19.25 -11.26 -11.03
C VAL A 114 -20.58 -11.73 -10.44
N ALA A 115 -21.34 -10.82 -9.83
CA ALA A 115 -22.69 -11.12 -9.40
C ALA A 115 -23.56 -11.40 -10.64
N ALA A 116 -24.20 -12.56 -10.69
CA ALA A 116 -25.19 -12.84 -11.72
C ALA A 116 -26.29 -11.78 -11.64
N LYS A 117 -26.64 -11.19 -12.80
CA LYS A 117 -27.77 -10.26 -12.87
C LYS A 117 -29.01 -11.02 -12.39
N LYS A 118 -29.63 -10.53 -11.33
CA LYS A 118 -30.93 -11.08 -10.90
C LYS A 118 -31.92 -10.87 -12.04
N ALA A 119 -32.57 -11.95 -12.47
CA ALA A 119 -33.68 -11.84 -13.41
C ALA A 119 -34.73 -10.89 -12.83
N SER A 120 -35.17 -9.92 -13.62
CA SER A 120 -36.25 -9.02 -13.18
C SER A 120 -37.51 -9.86 -12.96
N LYS A 121 -38.03 -9.85 -11.75
CA LYS A 121 -39.31 -10.48 -11.42
C LYS A 121 -40.40 -9.43 -11.48
N GLY A 122 -41.39 -9.59 -12.33
CA GLY A 122 -42.57 -8.72 -12.40
C GLY A 122 -43.10 -8.48 -13.80
N VAL A 123 -44.22 -7.80 -13.88
CA VAL A 123 -44.98 -7.53 -15.14
C VAL A 123 -44.13 -6.77 -16.19
N ARG A 124 -43.12 -6.00 -15.77
CA ARG A 124 -42.21 -5.29 -16.67
C ARG A 124 -41.14 -6.18 -17.32
N ALA A 125 -40.94 -7.41 -16.84
CA ALA A 125 -39.97 -8.35 -17.40
C ALA A 125 -40.42 -8.94 -18.74
N ASN A 126 -41.73 -8.91 -19.03
CA ASN A 126 -42.34 -9.52 -20.19
C ASN A 126 -42.74 -8.50 -21.29
N LYS A 127 -42.31 -7.25 -21.20
CA LYS A 127 -42.46 -6.26 -22.28
C LYS A 127 -41.21 -6.31 -23.17
N ASN A 128 -41.19 -7.20 -24.11
CA ASN A 128 -40.46 -7.09 -25.37
C ASN A 128 -41.49 -6.99 -26.49
#